data_2822fd86748a2abb74f4cdda47371d67
#
_entry.id   2822fd86748a2abb74f4cdda47371d67
#
_cell.length_a   1.000
_cell.length_b   1.000
_cell.length_c   1.000
_cell.angle_alpha   90.00
_cell.angle_beta   90.00
_cell.angle_gamma   90.00
#
_symmetry.space_group_name_H-M   'P 1'
#
loop_
_entity.id
_entity.type
_entity.pdbx_description
1 polymer ?
#
loop_
_entity_poly.entity_id
_entity_poly.type
_entity_poly.pdbx_seq_one_letter_code
_entity_poly.pdbx_strand_id
1 'polypeptide(L)'
;MNQPRIAKKVDVGPEHWDRLFAPSACLVTITTVDIQGRINAASFGTCVRVCHDPVFIAFTVGAPKDTCNNVLATGEFVVNVPPFEREILEKVRVCGLEFPTGVNELEKAGLTGMASKLVKPPRIAEYRSHFQC
;
A
#
# COMPACT_ATOMS: atom_id res chain seq x y z
N MET A 1 26.79 24.15 28.70
CA MET A 1 25.76 23.13 28.36
C MET A 1 24.63 23.84 27.66
N ASN A 2 24.39 23.52 26.40
CA ASN A 2 23.23 24.05 25.68
C ASN A 2 21.96 23.41 26.26
N GLN A 3 21.09 24.20 26.87
CA GLN A 3 19.76 23.72 27.23
C GLN A 3 19.00 23.29 25.96
N PRO A 4 18.30 22.15 25.97
CA PRO A 4 17.51 21.74 24.83
C PRO A 4 16.48 22.81 24.52
N ARG A 5 16.41 23.22 23.26
CA ARG A 5 15.39 24.15 22.76
C ARG A 5 14.02 23.46 22.89
N ILE A 6 13.25 23.82 23.89
CA ILE A 6 11.86 23.34 24.04
C ILE A 6 11.03 24.11 23.01
N ALA A 7 10.58 23.42 22.00
CA ALA A 7 9.66 23.99 21.02
C ALA A 7 8.31 24.34 21.68
N LYS A 8 7.76 25.50 21.33
CA LYS A 8 6.41 25.89 21.76
C LYS A 8 5.40 24.85 21.24
N LYS A 9 4.63 24.26 22.14
CA LYS A 9 3.54 23.36 21.78
C LYS A 9 2.32 24.16 21.37
N VAL A 10 1.62 23.69 20.36
CA VAL A 10 0.39 24.31 19.83
C VAL A 10 -0.68 23.23 19.81
N ASP A 11 -1.86 23.56 20.30
CA ASP A 11 -3.02 22.67 20.16
C ASP A 11 -3.51 22.69 18.72
N VAL A 12 -3.84 21.51 18.21
CA VAL A 12 -4.28 21.32 16.82
C VAL A 12 -5.60 20.58 16.81
N GLY A 13 -6.56 21.14 16.09
CA GLY A 13 -7.89 20.56 15.97
C GLY A 13 -7.90 19.21 15.24
N PRO A 14 -8.93 18.37 15.49
CA PRO A 14 -9.06 17.03 14.91
C PRO A 14 -8.98 16.99 13.38
N GLU A 15 -9.42 18.06 12.72
CA GLU A 15 -9.42 18.23 11.26
C GLU A 15 -8.01 18.22 10.64
N HIS A 16 -6.97 18.36 11.47
CA HIS A 16 -5.56 18.36 11.05
C HIS A 16 -4.80 17.10 11.43
N TRP A 17 -5.38 16.20 12.23
CA TRP A 17 -4.66 15.03 12.77
C TRP A 17 -4.12 14.10 11.72
N ASP A 18 -4.87 13.85 10.65
CA ASP A 18 -4.41 12.99 9.53
C ASP A 18 -3.14 13.52 8.84
N ARG A 19 -2.95 14.84 8.82
CA ARG A 19 -1.77 15.47 8.24
C ARG A 19 -0.57 15.50 9.19
N LEU A 20 -0.83 15.53 10.49
CA LEU A 20 0.19 15.66 11.52
C LEU A 20 0.64 14.30 12.05
N PHE A 21 -0.27 13.34 12.10
CA PHE A 21 0.03 11.97 12.48
C PHE A 21 0.32 11.14 11.25
N ALA A 22 1.52 11.30 10.70
CA ALA A 22 2.05 10.45 9.64
C ALA A 22 3.15 9.54 10.21
N PRO A 23 2.79 8.43 10.91
CA PRO A 23 3.80 7.50 11.39
C PRO A 23 4.58 6.99 10.19
N SER A 24 5.88 6.82 10.35
CA SER A 24 6.73 6.24 9.31
C SER A 24 6.35 4.77 9.12
N ALA A 25 5.43 4.55 8.20
CA ALA A 25 5.06 3.23 7.72
C ALA A 25 5.73 2.97 6.38
N CYS A 26 5.85 1.71 6.03
CA CYS A 26 6.43 1.32 4.75
C CYS A 26 5.51 1.73 3.60
N LEU A 27 6.03 2.47 2.62
CA LEU A 27 5.33 2.68 1.35
C LEU A 27 5.33 1.36 0.57
N VAL A 28 4.15 0.89 0.23
CA VAL A 28 3.97 -0.37 -0.50
C VAL A 28 2.93 -0.20 -1.61
N THR A 29 2.99 -1.08 -2.61
CA THR A 29 1.89 -1.29 -3.55
C THR A 29 1.21 -2.62 -3.19
N ILE A 30 -0.09 -2.59 -2.89
CA ILE A 30 -0.87 -3.78 -2.63
C ILE A 30 -1.60 -4.17 -3.90
N THR A 31 -1.41 -5.41 -4.32
CA THR A 31 -2.15 -6.00 -5.43
C THR A 31 -3.22 -6.94 -4.92
N THR A 32 -4.38 -6.88 -5.54
CA THR A 32 -5.54 -7.72 -5.28
C THR A 32 -6.14 -8.19 -6.61
N VAL A 33 -7.01 -9.17 -6.55
CA VAL A 33 -7.88 -9.54 -7.68
C VAL A 33 -9.33 -9.61 -7.20
N ASP A 34 -10.25 -9.31 -8.07
CA ASP A 34 -11.67 -9.54 -7.81
C ASP A 34 -12.05 -11.00 -8.11
N ILE A 35 -13.32 -11.34 -7.91
CA ILE A 35 -13.86 -12.70 -8.17
C ILE A 35 -13.80 -13.11 -9.65
N GLN A 36 -13.65 -12.16 -10.58
CA GLN A 36 -13.44 -12.41 -12.01
C GLN A 36 -11.95 -12.49 -12.39
N GLY A 37 -11.04 -12.27 -11.43
CA GLY A 37 -9.60 -12.28 -11.68
C GLY A 37 -9.04 -10.96 -12.24
N ARG A 38 -9.82 -9.86 -12.21
CA ARG A 38 -9.33 -8.55 -12.65
C ARG A 38 -8.38 -7.99 -11.60
N ILE A 39 -7.22 -7.55 -12.05
CA ILE A 39 -6.15 -7.03 -11.19
C ILE A 39 -6.50 -5.60 -10.75
N ASN A 40 -6.25 -5.33 -9.47
CA ASN A 40 -6.23 -4.00 -8.90
C ASN A 40 -4.91 -3.80 -8.14
N ALA A 41 -4.31 -2.62 -8.26
CA ALA A 41 -3.10 -2.25 -7.56
C ALA A 41 -3.21 -0.84 -6.97
N ALA A 42 -2.97 -0.71 -5.69
CA ALA A 42 -3.06 0.58 -5.00
C ALA A 42 -1.88 0.81 -4.06
N SER A 43 -1.47 2.07 -3.94
CA SER A 43 -0.35 2.47 -3.09
C SER A 43 -0.84 2.80 -1.68
N PHE A 44 -0.09 2.32 -0.68
CA PHE A 44 -0.40 2.51 0.73
C PHE A 44 0.85 2.95 1.51
N GLY A 45 0.67 3.95 2.37
CA GLY A 45 1.68 4.40 3.33
C GLY A 45 1.38 3.95 4.77
N THR A 46 0.47 3.00 4.95
CA THR A 46 -0.01 2.56 6.28
C THR A 46 0.30 1.09 6.57
N CYS A 47 1.13 0.45 5.73
CA CYS A 47 1.47 -0.95 5.91
C CYS A 47 2.53 -1.14 7.00
N VAL A 48 2.20 -1.96 8.01
CA VAL A 48 3.09 -2.23 9.15
C VAL A 48 3.04 -3.70 9.54
N ARG A 49 4.14 -4.19 10.10
CA ARG A 49 4.13 -5.47 10.81
C ARG A 49 3.64 -5.26 12.24
N VAL A 50 2.57 -5.96 12.62
CA VAL A 50 1.92 -5.81 13.93
C VAL A 50 2.21 -6.95 14.90
N CYS A 51 2.77 -8.07 14.43
CA CYS A 51 3.17 -9.18 15.27
C CYS A 51 4.43 -9.87 14.70
N HIS A 52 5.26 -10.45 15.58
CA HIS A 52 6.50 -11.15 15.23
C HIS A 52 6.29 -12.63 15.02
N ASP A 53 5.48 -13.26 15.89
CA ASP A 53 5.24 -14.68 15.87
C ASP A 53 3.80 -14.95 16.34
N PRO A 54 2.90 -15.38 15.43
CA PRO A 54 3.13 -15.42 13.98
C PRO A 54 3.29 -14.02 13.38
N VAL A 55 3.88 -13.94 12.18
CA VAL A 55 4.03 -12.66 11.47
C VAL A 55 2.68 -12.18 10.96
N PHE A 56 2.22 -11.04 11.47
CA PHE A 56 1.05 -10.34 10.96
C PHE A 56 1.42 -9.00 10.35
N ILE A 57 0.84 -8.73 9.18
CA ILE A 57 0.93 -7.46 8.48
C ILE A 57 -0.45 -6.80 8.49
N ALA A 58 -0.51 -5.52 8.78
CA ALA A 58 -1.73 -4.73 8.70
C ALA A 58 -1.53 -3.52 7.78
N PHE A 59 -2.60 -3.12 7.12
CA PHE A 59 -2.69 -1.84 6.42
C PHE A 59 -4.12 -1.31 6.53
N THR A 60 -4.30 0.00 6.38
CA THR A 60 -5.63 0.60 6.40
C THR A 60 -6.09 0.90 4.99
N VAL A 61 -7.34 0.58 4.70
CA VAL A 61 -7.99 0.88 3.42
C VAL A 61 -9.38 1.45 3.68
N GLY A 62 -9.70 2.53 2.97
CA GLY A 62 -11.04 3.13 3.01
C GLY A 62 -12.07 2.26 2.27
N ALA A 63 -13.30 2.26 2.75
CA ALA A 63 -14.44 1.67 2.04
C ALA A 63 -15.32 2.79 1.45
N PRO A 64 -15.97 2.58 0.28
CA PRO A 64 -15.79 1.46 -0.63
C PRO A 64 -14.61 1.73 -1.60
N LYS A 65 -13.61 0.84 -1.61
CA LYS A 65 -12.47 0.88 -2.54
C LYS A 65 -12.25 -0.52 -3.09
N ASP A 66 -11.74 -0.64 -4.32
CA ASP A 66 -11.55 -1.92 -4.99
C ASP A 66 -10.66 -2.87 -4.17
N THR A 67 -9.57 -2.37 -3.59
CA THR A 67 -8.72 -3.16 -2.69
C THR A 67 -9.51 -3.75 -1.52
N CYS A 68 -10.34 -2.94 -0.85
CA CYS A 68 -11.18 -3.39 0.27
C CYS A 68 -12.17 -4.46 -0.19
N ASN A 69 -12.90 -4.20 -1.27
CA ASN A 69 -13.89 -5.12 -1.82
C ASN A 69 -13.25 -6.45 -2.24
N ASN A 70 -12.10 -6.41 -2.88
CA ASN A 70 -11.38 -7.58 -3.35
C ASN A 70 -10.87 -8.44 -2.17
N VAL A 71 -10.26 -7.82 -1.17
CA VAL A 71 -9.79 -8.54 0.03
C VAL A 71 -10.95 -9.19 0.78
N LEU A 72 -12.06 -8.49 0.94
CA LEU A 72 -13.24 -9.06 1.59
C LEU A 72 -13.85 -10.23 0.79
N ALA A 73 -13.78 -10.18 -0.54
CA ALA A 73 -14.34 -11.22 -1.39
C ALA A 73 -13.43 -12.43 -1.56
N THR A 74 -12.11 -12.25 -1.58
CA THR A 74 -11.14 -13.30 -1.91
C THR A 74 -10.28 -13.75 -0.73
N GLY A 75 -10.11 -12.91 0.28
CA GLY A 75 -9.23 -13.16 1.42
C GLY A 75 -7.74 -13.09 1.08
N GLU A 76 -7.38 -12.63 -0.12
CA GLU A 76 -6.01 -12.69 -0.63
C GLU A 76 -5.50 -11.32 -1.08
N PHE A 77 -4.22 -11.03 -0.82
CA PHE A 77 -3.51 -9.87 -1.34
C PHE A 77 -2.00 -10.09 -1.36
N VAL A 78 -1.27 -9.28 -2.11
CA VAL A 78 0.19 -9.26 -2.07
C VAL A 78 0.67 -7.86 -1.68
N VAL A 79 1.53 -7.81 -0.67
CA VAL A 79 2.27 -6.59 -0.33
C VAL A 79 3.55 -6.58 -1.15
N ASN A 80 3.69 -5.60 -2.04
CA ASN A 80 4.87 -5.41 -2.87
C ASN A 80 5.64 -4.18 -2.37
N VAL A 81 6.91 -4.37 -1.97
CA VAL A 81 7.77 -3.29 -1.46
C VAL A 81 8.59 -2.72 -2.62
N PRO A 82 8.37 -1.46 -3.02
CA PRO A 82 9.10 -0.84 -4.11
C PRO A 82 10.56 -0.59 -3.73
N PRO A 83 11.51 -0.75 -4.67
CA PRO A 83 12.84 -0.22 -4.48
C PRO A 83 12.79 1.33 -4.44
N PHE A 84 13.73 1.92 -3.69
CA PHE A 84 13.83 3.37 -3.57
C PHE A 84 14.56 3.96 -4.78
N GLU A 85 13.89 3.91 -5.93
CA GLU A 85 14.36 4.41 -7.22
C GLU A 85 13.33 5.41 -7.77
N ARG A 86 13.80 6.56 -8.26
CA ARG A 86 12.92 7.65 -8.69
C ARG A 86 11.88 7.21 -9.71
N GLU A 87 12.30 6.44 -10.71
CA GLU A 87 11.41 5.95 -11.77
C GLU A 87 10.30 5.04 -11.19
N ILE A 88 10.66 4.16 -10.26
CA ILE A 88 9.69 3.28 -9.61
C ILE A 88 8.75 4.06 -8.70
N LEU A 89 9.25 5.06 -7.97
CA LEU A 89 8.41 5.89 -7.10
C LEU A 89 7.36 6.69 -7.89
N GLU A 90 7.68 7.14 -9.12
CA GLU A 90 6.68 7.75 -10.01
C GLU A 90 5.59 6.74 -10.43
N LYS A 91 5.94 5.49 -10.68
CA LYS A 91 4.98 4.42 -10.96
C LYS A 91 4.12 4.09 -9.75
N VAL A 92 4.71 4.05 -8.56
CA VAL A 92 3.97 3.91 -7.28
C VAL A 92 2.95 5.05 -7.12
N ARG A 93 3.33 6.29 -7.46
CA ARG A 93 2.41 7.44 -7.44
C ARG A 93 1.22 7.22 -8.37
N VAL A 94 1.44 6.66 -9.57
CA VAL A 94 0.34 6.36 -10.51
C VAL A 94 -0.63 5.34 -9.90
N CYS A 95 -0.14 4.28 -9.23
CA CYS A 95 -1.00 3.33 -8.52
C CYS A 95 -1.77 3.96 -7.34
N GLY A 96 -1.40 5.15 -6.91
CA GLY A 96 -2.13 5.93 -5.89
C GLY A 96 -3.20 6.86 -6.43
N LEU A 97 -3.36 6.97 -7.75
CA LEU A 97 -4.41 7.78 -8.37
C LEU A 97 -5.76 7.05 -8.35
N GLU A 98 -6.83 7.81 -8.42
CA GLU A 98 -8.16 7.25 -8.53
C GLU A 98 -8.48 6.88 -9.98
N PHE A 99 -8.82 5.60 -10.18
CA PHE A 99 -9.30 5.08 -11.46
C PHE A 99 -10.69 4.46 -11.27
N PRO A 100 -11.49 4.33 -12.35
CA PRO A 100 -12.74 3.58 -12.30
C PRO A 100 -12.49 2.12 -11.92
N THR A 101 -13.46 1.50 -11.24
CA THR A 101 -13.44 0.08 -10.89
C THR A 101 -13.19 -0.80 -12.12
N GLY A 102 -12.28 -1.76 -11.97
CA GLY A 102 -11.90 -2.72 -13.02
C GLY A 102 -10.78 -2.24 -13.94
N VAL A 103 -10.24 -1.05 -13.73
CA VAL A 103 -9.00 -0.60 -14.37
C VAL A 103 -7.81 -1.31 -13.72
N ASN A 104 -6.89 -1.81 -14.53
CA ASN A 104 -5.62 -2.39 -14.05
C ASN A 104 -4.58 -1.28 -13.86
N GLU A 105 -4.34 -0.86 -12.63
CA GLU A 105 -3.40 0.22 -12.31
C GLU A 105 -1.95 -0.16 -12.63
N LEU A 106 -1.58 -1.45 -12.63
CA LEU A 106 -0.24 -1.88 -13.04
C LEU A 106 0.04 -1.48 -14.49
N GLU A 107 -0.92 -1.72 -15.39
CA GLU A 107 -0.79 -1.31 -16.80
C GLU A 107 -0.68 0.21 -16.93
N LYS A 108 -1.51 0.97 -16.18
CA LYS A 108 -1.46 2.44 -16.17
C LYS A 108 -0.12 2.98 -15.68
N ALA A 109 0.48 2.30 -14.71
CA ALA A 109 1.78 2.67 -14.16
C ALA A 109 2.98 2.15 -14.98
N GLY A 110 2.75 1.31 -15.98
CA GLY A 110 3.82 0.64 -16.71
C GLY A 110 4.62 -0.33 -15.82
N LEU A 111 3.90 -1.02 -14.92
CA LEU A 111 4.41 -2.09 -14.07
C LEU A 111 3.94 -3.45 -14.60
N THR A 112 4.75 -4.48 -14.38
CA THR A 112 4.48 -5.83 -14.88
C THR A 112 3.98 -6.73 -13.76
N GLY A 113 2.77 -7.27 -13.93
CA GLY A 113 2.25 -8.31 -13.05
C GLY A 113 2.98 -9.64 -13.28
N MET A 114 3.46 -10.27 -12.22
CA MET A 114 4.11 -11.58 -12.22
C MET A 114 3.31 -12.55 -11.34
N ALA A 115 3.02 -13.73 -11.84
CA ALA A 115 2.25 -14.73 -11.09
C ALA A 115 2.82 -14.99 -9.68
N SER A 116 1.95 -14.96 -8.69
CA SER A 116 2.26 -15.37 -7.33
C SER A 116 2.36 -16.90 -7.22
N LYS A 117 2.97 -17.38 -6.14
CA LYS A 117 3.14 -18.82 -5.89
C LYS A 117 2.03 -19.40 -4.98
N LEU A 118 1.51 -18.59 -4.07
CA LEU A 118 0.61 -19.03 -3.00
C LEU A 118 -0.80 -18.43 -3.10
N VAL A 119 -0.95 -17.31 -3.80
CA VAL A 119 -2.21 -16.55 -3.90
C VAL A 119 -2.45 -16.11 -5.34
N LYS A 120 -3.68 -15.72 -5.66
CA LYS A 120 -4.08 -15.27 -7.01
C LYS A 120 -3.56 -13.87 -7.39
N PRO A 121 -3.59 -12.86 -6.49
CA PRO A 121 -3.07 -11.54 -6.81
C PRO A 121 -1.61 -11.60 -7.27
N PRO A 122 -1.22 -10.84 -8.31
CA PRO A 122 0.13 -10.90 -8.85
C PRO A 122 1.13 -10.19 -7.94
N ARG A 123 2.40 -10.61 -8.02
CA ARG A 123 3.55 -9.83 -7.59
C ARG A 123 3.88 -8.80 -8.66
N ILE A 124 4.67 -7.78 -8.33
CA ILE A 124 5.18 -6.77 -9.27
C ILE A 124 6.62 -7.15 -9.64
N ALA A 125 6.87 -7.42 -10.92
CA ALA A 125 8.14 -7.95 -11.39
C ALA A 125 9.34 -7.01 -11.14
N GLU A 126 9.13 -5.70 -11.21
CA GLU A 126 10.13 -4.67 -10.98
C GLU A 126 10.53 -4.51 -9.51
N TYR A 127 9.76 -5.10 -8.57
CA TYR A 127 10.04 -5.04 -7.15
C TYR A 127 10.77 -6.29 -6.67
N ARG A 128 11.54 -6.16 -5.57
CA ARG A 128 12.38 -7.27 -5.07
C ARG A 128 11.79 -8.01 -3.87
N SER A 129 10.88 -7.39 -3.14
CA SER A 129 10.29 -7.95 -1.92
C SER A 129 8.80 -8.05 -2.03
N HIS A 130 8.25 -9.24 -1.74
CA HIS A 130 6.83 -9.54 -1.86
C HIS A 130 6.38 -10.39 -0.68
N PHE A 131 5.23 -10.06 -0.10
CA PHE A 131 4.57 -10.84 0.96
C PHE A 131 3.20 -11.28 0.43
N GLN A 132 3.03 -12.57 0.25
CA GLN A 132 1.79 -13.20 -0.23
C GLN A 132 0.93 -13.55 0.97
N CYS A 133 -0.24 -12.93 1.11
CA CYS A 133 -1.12 -12.97 2.28
C CYS A 133 -2.51 -13.51 1.93
#